data_455eca420b907cf3f5b385fc9ccfc930
#
_entry.id   455eca420b907cf3f5b385fc9ccfc930
#
_cell.length_a   1.000
_cell.length_b   1.000
_cell.length_c   1.000
_cell.angle_alpha   90.00
_cell.angle_beta   90.00
_cell.angle_gamma   90.00
#
_symmetry.space_group_name_H-M   'P 1'
#
loop_
_entity.id
_entity.type
_entity.pdbx_description
1 polymer ?
#
loop_
_entity_poly.entity_id
_entity_poly.type
_entity_poly.pdbx_seq_one_letter_code
_entity_poly.pdbx_strand_id
1 'polypeptide(L)'
;MIRGAKSIPPTAGDAALRVTLVACLFYAAFGAFLQWFPVWLIDARGFTGGQLGLAIAWAGIGRIFVGPLTSAWAEGRRDRRAPLLLLAALTMAGLLALGMGPAFGISFALAFGLEISFWGIIAFLEAALLRLTNATTRPRYGVARGLASLAFVAGNIGVGILIDHYGNWAVWVWLALTIWGLIAATTALPAEPVRRAVGVNYSARLSSGLAMLRVPDFALLIFGCGLIQAAHQYYYIFGTKLWIAATGMSSAMAGWLFALGVIAEAGLLMVFATWLERYRPATLMIAGGVGALLRWTLMAQDPGIPLLALLQLLHAASFALTFLGAMR
;
A
#
# COMPACT_ATOMS: atom_id res chain seq x y z
N MET A 1 24.87 14.25 -40.02
CA MET A 1 24.86 12.89 -39.43
C MET A 1 25.22 13.00 -37.96
N ILE A 2 24.25 13.12 -37.08
CA ILE A 2 24.48 13.09 -35.61
C ILE A 2 24.46 11.63 -35.22
N ARG A 3 25.64 11.08 -34.89
CA ARG A 3 25.75 9.74 -34.33
C ARG A 3 24.98 9.70 -33.00
N GLY A 4 23.89 8.95 -32.95
CA GLY A 4 23.15 8.69 -31.72
C GLY A 4 24.10 8.15 -30.65
N ALA A 5 24.22 8.86 -29.53
CA ALA A 5 24.94 8.42 -28.38
C ALA A 5 24.33 7.09 -27.92
N LYS A 6 25.03 5.98 -28.10
CA LYS A 6 24.68 4.71 -27.49
C LYS A 6 24.72 4.93 -25.98
N SER A 7 23.56 4.99 -25.34
CA SER A 7 23.46 5.02 -23.88
C SER A 7 24.18 3.77 -23.34
N ILE A 8 25.22 3.98 -22.54
CA ILE A 8 25.89 2.91 -21.79
C ILE A 8 24.80 2.25 -20.92
N PRO A 9 24.62 0.92 -20.99
CA PRO A 9 23.64 0.27 -20.15
C PRO A 9 23.98 0.55 -18.67
N PRO A 10 23.00 0.87 -17.82
CA PRO A 10 23.25 1.18 -16.41
C PRO A 10 23.93 -0.01 -15.75
N THR A 11 24.90 0.28 -14.86
CA THR A 11 25.51 -0.77 -14.02
C THR A 11 24.43 -1.41 -13.14
N ALA A 12 24.68 -2.62 -12.66
CA ALA A 12 23.73 -3.27 -11.76
C ALA A 12 23.46 -2.44 -10.49
N GLY A 13 24.49 -1.71 -9.98
CA GLY A 13 24.35 -0.78 -8.86
C GLY A 13 23.43 0.40 -9.17
N ASP A 14 23.54 0.98 -10.37
CA ASP A 14 22.66 2.06 -10.82
C ASP A 14 21.19 1.60 -10.93
N ALA A 15 20.99 0.37 -11.40
CA ALA A 15 19.64 -0.21 -11.50
C ALA A 15 18.98 -0.38 -10.10
N ALA A 16 19.76 -0.83 -9.11
CA ALA A 16 19.30 -0.98 -7.73
C ALA A 16 18.98 0.38 -7.08
N LEU A 17 19.79 1.41 -7.31
CA LEU A 17 19.51 2.77 -6.84
C LEU A 17 18.24 3.34 -7.48
N ARG A 18 18.07 3.18 -8.80
CA ARG A 18 16.90 3.65 -9.53
C ARG A 18 15.62 2.99 -9.06
N VAL A 19 15.61 1.66 -8.87
CA VAL A 19 14.43 0.97 -8.35
C VAL A 19 14.14 1.33 -6.89
N THR A 20 15.17 1.63 -6.09
CA THR A 20 15.00 2.16 -4.73
C THR A 20 14.31 3.53 -4.76
N LEU A 21 14.70 4.43 -5.67
CA LEU A 21 14.04 5.71 -5.86
C LEU A 21 12.57 5.53 -6.27
N VAL A 22 12.30 4.63 -7.23
CA VAL A 22 10.93 4.28 -7.65
C VAL A 22 10.11 3.81 -6.45
N ALA A 23 10.69 2.94 -5.60
CA ALA A 23 10.03 2.48 -4.39
C ALA A 23 9.77 3.62 -3.39
N CYS A 24 10.75 4.50 -3.15
CA CYS A 24 10.58 5.64 -2.26
C CYS A 24 9.45 6.58 -2.74
N LEU A 25 9.39 6.89 -4.05
CA LEU A 25 8.33 7.72 -4.62
C LEU A 25 6.94 7.07 -4.48
N PHE A 26 6.85 5.77 -4.76
CA PHE A 26 5.60 5.04 -4.56
C PHE A 26 5.18 5.01 -3.09
N TYR A 27 6.10 4.69 -2.18
CA TYR A 27 5.78 4.59 -0.76
C TYR A 27 5.50 5.96 -0.12
N ALA A 28 6.10 7.06 -0.62
CA ALA A 28 5.72 8.42 -0.24
C ALA A 28 4.29 8.76 -0.71
N ALA A 29 3.90 8.33 -1.92
CA ALA A 29 2.52 8.40 -2.38
C ALA A 29 1.60 7.51 -1.52
N PHE A 30 2.03 6.29 -1.20
CA PHE A 30 1.24 5.31 -0.46
C PHE A 30 0.92 5.76 0.97
N GLY A 31 1.87 6.41 1.67
CA GLY A 31 1.62 7.00 2.99
C GLY A 31 0.52 8.06 2.94
N ALA A 32 0.53 8.92 1.93
CA ALA A 32 -0.52 9.90 1.71
C ALA A 32 -1.84 9.25 1.27
N PHE A 33 -1.78 8.29 0.37
CA PHE A 33 -2.94 7.63 -0.20
C PHE A 33 -3.74 6.86 0.85
N LEU A 34 -3.06 6.06 1.66
CA LEU A 34 -3.72 5.19 2.62
C LEU A 34 -4.51 5.97 3.67
N GLN A 35 -3.96 7.08 4.17
CA GLN A 35 -4.54 7.86 5.26
C GLN A 35 -5.33 9.08 4.78
N TRP A 36 -4.81 9.83 3.81
CA TRP A 36 -5.31 11.17 3.48
C TRP A 36 -6.20 11.21 2.25
N PHE A 37 -6.07 10.26 1.32
CA PHE A 37 -6.93 10.21 0.14
C PHE A 37 -8.40 9.99 0.48
N PRO A 38 -8.78 9.10 1.44
CA PRO A 38 -10.15 9.01 1.94
C PRO A 38 -10.67 10.34 2.52
N VAL A 39 -9.85 11.05 3.30
CA VAL A 39 -10.20 12.36 3.86
C VAL A 39 -10.46 13.37 2.74
N TRP A 40 -9.58 13.41 1.74
CA TRP A 40 -9.74 14.29 0.57
C TRP A 40 -11.01 13.97 -0.23
N LEU A 41 -11.36 12.71 -0.42
CA LEU A 41 -12.60 12.32 -1.10
C LEU A 41 -13.84 12.80 -0.35
N ILE A 42 -13.84 12.72 0.98
CA ILE A 42 -14.94 13.24 1.79
C ILE A 42 -14.99 14.76 1.72
N ASP A 43 -13.91 15.44 2.03
CA ASP A 43 -13.90 16.89 2.28
C ASP A 43 -13.85 17.72 1.00
N ALA A 44 -13.12 17.27 -0.03
CA ALA A 44 -12.95 18.01 -1.27
C ALA A 44 -13.85 17.52 -2.41
N ARG A 45 -14.31 16.26 -2.35
CA ARG A 45 -15.16 15.65 -3.40
C ARG A 45 -16.59 15.34 -2.96
N GLY A 46 -16.93 15.58 -1.68
CA GLY A 46 -18.28 15.44 -1.15
C GLY A 46 -18.76 13.99 -1.00
N PHE A 47 -17.85 13.01 -0.91
CA PHE A 47 -18.24 11.63 -0.64
C PHE A 47 -18.81 11.51 0.78
N THR A 48 -19.92 10.81 0.92
CA THR A 48 -20.35 10.34 2.25
C THR A 48 -19.49 9.15 2.68
N GLY A 49 -19.43 8.88 3.98
CA GLY A 49 -18.71 7.71 4.51
C GLY A 49 -19.19 6.39 3.89
N GLY A 50 -20.51 6.22 3.69
CA GLY A 50 -21.08 5.04 3.04
C GLY A 50 -20.67 4.90 1.57
N GLN A 51 -20.65 5.98 0.81
CA GLN A 51 -20.20 5.99 -0.58
C GLN A 51 -18.73 5.67 -0.72
N LEU A 52 -17.90 6.24 0.16
CA LEU A 52 -16.46 5.94 0.20
C LEU A 52 -16.22 4.46 0.57
N GLY A 53 -16.86 3.98 1.62
CA GLY A 53 -16.76 2.57 2.04
C GLY A 53 -17.16 1.60 0.91
N LEU A 54 -18.24 1.92 0.19
CA LEU A 54 -18.70 1.13 -0.95
C LEU A 54 -17.69 1.16 -2.12
N ALA A 55 -17.14 2.31 -2.47
CA ALA A 55 -16.14 2.43 -3.52
C ALA A 55 -14.88 1.57 -3.22
N ILE A 56 -14.39 1.62 -1.99
CA ILE A 56 -13.21 0.86 -1.56
C ILE A 56 -13.52 -0.64 -1.45
N ALA A 57 -14.70 -1.02 -0.96
CA ALA A 57 -15.11 -2.43 -0.90
C ALA A 57 -15.19 -3.05 -2.31
N TRP A 58 -15.83 -2.38 -3.26
CA TRP A 58 -15.86 -2.81 -4.65
C TRP A 58 -14.48 -2.86 -5.29
N ALA A 59 -13.61 -1.87 -5.00
CA ALA A 59 -12.23 -1.89 -5.46
C ALA A 59 -11.46 -3.10 -4.89
N GLY A 60 -11.70 -3.48 -3.64
CA GLY A 60 -11.17 -4.70 -3.03
C GLY A 60 -11.57 -5.96 -3.80
N ILE A 61 -12.84 -6.10 -4.13
CA ILE A 61 -13.35 -7.20 -4.97
C ILE A 61 -12.73 -7.14 -6.37
N GLY A 62 -12.69 -5.94 -6.98
CA GLY A 62 -12.10 -5.75 -8.31
C GLY A 62 -10.64 -6.19 -8.40
N ARG A 63 -9.85 -5.97 -7.35
CA ARG A 63 -8.43 -6.38 -7.28
C ARG A 63 -8.26 -7.90 -7.39
N ILE A 64 -9.22 -8.70 -6.90
CA ILE A 64 -9.17 -10.17 -7.01
C ILE A 64 -9.13 -10.60 -8.47
N PHE A 65 -9.82 -9.90 -9.36
CA PHE A 65 -9.89 -10.19 -10.79
C PHE A 65 -8.83 -9.44 -11.60
N VAL A 66 -8.62 -8.15 -11.31
CA VAL A 66 -7.70 -7.29 -12.08
C VAL A 66 -6.24 -7.68 -11.85
N GLY A 67 -5.86 -8.12 -10.66
CA GLY A 67 -4.49 -8.55 -10.36
C GLY A 67 -3.99 -9.68 -11.27
N PRO A 68 -4.68 -10.82 -11.34
CA PRO A 68 -4.34 -11.91 -12.29
C PRO A 68 -4.38 -11.49 -13.75
N LEU A 69 -5.37 -10.67 -14.17
CA LEU A 69 -5.47 -10.17 -15.55
C LEU A 69 -4.28 -9.28 -15.91
N THR A 70 -3.89 -8.37 -15.02
CA THR A 70 -2.73 -7.50 -15.22
C THR A 70 -1.44 -8.31 -15.28
N SER A 71 -1.30 -9.34 -14.43
CA SER A 71 -0.15 -10.24 -14.44
C SER A 71 -0.07 -11.04 -15.75
N ALA A 72 -1.19 -11.59 -16.22
CA ALA A 72 -1.27 -12.30 -17.49
C ALA A 72 -0.92 -11.39 -18.68
N TRP A 73 -1.44 -10.17 -18.67
CA TRP A 73 -1.09 -9.16 -19.67
C TRP A 73 0.41 -8.79 -19.63
N ALA A 74 0.97 -8.66 -18.42
CA ALA A 74 2.39 -8.33 -18.22
C ALA A 74 3.33 -9.41 -18.77
N GLU A 75 2.96 -10.69 -18.66
CA GLU A 75 3.74 -11.82 -19.21
C GLU A 75 3.86 -11.77 -20.74
N GLY A 76 2.90 -11.17 -21.43
CA GLY A 76 2.93 -10.97 -22.89
C GLY A 76 3.80 -9.79 -23.33
N ARG A 77 4.34 -9.00 -22.41
CA ARG A 77 5.09 -7.78 -22.73
C ARG A 77 6.58 -8.05 -22.88
N ARG A 78 7.22 -7.26 -23.75
CA ARG A 78 8.68 -7.32 -23.96
C ARG A 78 9.47 -6.59 -22.88
N ASP A 79 8.80 -5.73 -22.08
CA ASP A 79 9.41 -4.86 -21.10
C ASP A 79 8.71 -5.00 -19.74
N ARG A 80 9.47 -5.34 -18.72
CA ARG A 80 8.98 -5.49 -17.33
C ARG A 80 8.53 -4.18 -16.68
N ARG A 81 8.87 -3.02 -17.26
CA ARG A 81 8.38 -1.71 -16.81
C ARG A 81 6.94 -1.46 -17.21
N ALA A 82 6.46 -2.11 -18.27
CA ALA A 82 5.15 -1.83 -18.86
C ALA A 82 3.98 -1.90 -17.85
N PRO A 83 3.86 -2.91 -16.97
CA PRO A 83 2.78 -2.93 -15.99
C PRO A 83 2.88 -1.79 -14.96
N LEU A 84 4.07 -1.44 -14.49
CA LEU A 84 4.26 -0.31 -13.58
C LEU A 84 3.86 1.01 -14.24
N LEU A 85 4.31 1.24 -15.48
CA LEU A 85 3.98 2.47 -16.22
C LEU A 85 2.48 2.55 -16.53
N LEU A 86 1.85 1.45 -16.93
CA LEU A 86 0.41 1.43 -17.21
C LEU A 86 -0.41 1.76 -15.96
N LEU A 87 -0.13 1.06 -14.85
CA LEU A 87 -0.87 1.26 -13.61
C LEU A 87 -0.64 2.66 -13.03
N ALA A 88 0.60 3.16 -13.06
CA ALA A 88 0.91 4.53 -12.62
C ALA A 88 0.23 5.59 -13.51
N ALA A 89 0.20 5.37 -14.84
CA ALA A 89 -0.50 6.27 -15.77
C ALA A 89 -2.03 6.25 -15.56
N LEU A 90 -2.63 5.09 -15.34
CA LEU A 90 -4.06 4.98 -15.00
C LEU A 90 -4.37 5.66 -13.67
N THR A 91 -3.53 5.49 -12.67
CA THR A 91 -3.65 6.18 -11.37
C THR A 91 -3.56 7.69 -11.54
N MET A 92 -2.59 8.18 -12.31
CA MET A 92 -2.44 9.61 -12.61
C MET A 92 -3.64 10.15 -13.36
N ALA A 93 -4.10 9.47 -14.40
CA ALA A 93 -5.27 9.89 -15.18
C ALA A 93 -6.53 9.97 -14.30
N GLY A 94 -6.75 8.95 -13.44
CA GLY A 94 -7.86 8.94 -12.48
C GLY A 94 -7.77 10.10 -11.48
N LEU A 95 -6.57 10.38 -10.95
CA LEU A 95 -6.33 11.46 -10.00
C LEU A 95 -6.57 12.83 -10.63
N LEU A 96 -6.07 13.07 -11.85
CA LEU A 96 -6.29 14.32 -12.58
C LEU A 96 -7.76 14.51 -12.91
N ALA A 97 -8.45 13.48 -13.39
CA ALA A 97 -9.88 13.51 -13.69
C ALA A 97 -10.72 13.78 -12.43
N LEU A 98 -10.40 13.17 -11.28
CA LEU A 98 -11.04 13.48 -10.01
C LEU A 98 -10.80 14.93 -9.58
N GLY A 99 -9.62 15.48 -9.82
CA GLY A 99 -9.27 16.86 -9.51
C GLY A 99 -10.15 17.88 -10.25
N MET A 100 -10.62 17.55 -11.47
CA MET A 100 -11.50 18.41 -12.27
C MET A 100 -12.95 18.51 -11.72
N GLY A 101 -13.32 17.74 -10.74
CA GLY A 101 -14.64 17.82 -10.10
C GLY A 101 -15.81 17.29 -10.93
N PRO A 102 -15.71 16.09 -11.51
CA PRO A 102 -16.81 15.55 -12.30
C PRO A 102 -18.03 15.20 -11.43
N ALA A 103 -19.16 14.98 -12.07
CA ALA A 103 -20.38 14.53 -11.39
C ALA A 103 -20.13 13.28 -10.53
N PHE A 104 -20.91 13.11 -9.46
CA PHE A 104 -20.66 12.07 -8.44
C PHE A 104 -20.49 10.66 -9.03
N GLY A 105 -21.34 10.23 -9.97
CA GLY A 105 -21.24 8.89 -10.56
C GLY A 105 -19.89 8.65 -11.27
N ILE A 106 -19.36 9.68 -11.95
CA ILE A 106 -18.05 9.64 -12.58
C ILE A 106 -16.95 9.64 -11.52
N SER A 107 -17.07 10.50 -10.49
CA SER A 107 -16.13 10.52 -9.36
C SER A 107 -16.04 9.18 -8.66
N PHE A 108 -17.17 8.49 -8.46
CA PHE A 108 -17.21 7.15 -7.88
C PHE A 108 -16.46 6.12 -8.75
N ALA A 109 -16.73 6.10 -10.05
CA ALA A 109 -16.05 5.20 -10.98
C ALA A 109 -14.55 5.48 -11.06
N LEU A 110 -14.14 6.75 -11.04
CA LEU A 110 -12.74 7.15 -11.03
C LEU A 110 -12.04 6.75 -9.72
N ALA A 111 -12.68 6.94 -8.56
CA ALA A 111 -12.13 6.52 -7.27
C ALA A 111 -11.95 5.00 -7.22
N PHE A 112 -12.94 4.23 -7.69
CA PHE A 112 -12.85 2.78 -7.84
C PHE A 112 -11.69 2.35 -8.73
N GLY A 113 -11.56 2.92 -9.93
CA GLY A 113 -10.49 2.59 -10.88
C GLY A 113 -9.10 2.99 -10.35
N LEU A 114 -9.02 4.13 -9.66
CA LEU A 114 -7.79 4.62 -9.05
C LEU A 114 -7.33 3.71 -7.92
N GLU A 115 -8.23 3.27 -7.05
CA GLU A 115 -7.93 2.29 -6.00
C GLU A 115 -7.34 1.00 -6.58
N ILE A 116 -7.94 0.45 -7.63
CA ILE A 116 -7.46 -0.78 -8.25
C ILE A 116 -6.07 -0.58 -8.87
N SER A 117 -5.88 0.49 -9.64
CA SER A 117 -4.62 0.75 -10.33
C SER A 117 -3.49 1.04 -9.35
N PHE A 118 -3.74 1.85 -8.32
CA PHE A 118 -2.75 2.22 -7.31
C PHE A 118 -2.25 1.00 -6.51
N TRP A 119 -3.18 0.20 -5.97
CA TRP A 119 -2.81 -1.02 -5.25
C TRP A 119 -2.15 -2.07 -6.15
N GLY A 120 -2.49 -2.09 -7.43
CA GLY A 120 -1.88 -2.97 -8.42
C GLY A 120 -0.39 -2.73 -8.62
N ILE A 121 0.10 -1.51 -8.38
CA ILE A 121 1.52 -1.14 -8.52
C ILE A 121 2.40 -1.95 -7.56
N ILE A 122 1.93 -2.22 -6.33
CA ILE A 122 2.72 -2.85 -5.24
C ILE A 122 3.35 -4.16 -5.71
N ALA A 123 2.57 -5.05 -6.30
CA ALA A 123 3.04 -6.39 -6.67
C ALA A 123 4.20 -6.33 -7.69
N PHE A 124 4.08 -5.48 -8.70
CA PHE A 124 5.11 -5.32 -9.74
C PHE A 124 6.33 -4.57 -9.21
N LEU A 125 6.12 -3.58 -8.35
CA LEU A 125 7.19 -2.82 -7.72
C LEU A 125 8.02 -3.69 -6.78
N GLU A 126 7.39 -4.46 -5.89
CA GLU A 126 8.10 -5.37 -4.97
C GLU A 126 8.88 -6.44 -5.73
N ALA A 127 8.31 -7.00 -6.79
CA ALA A 127 9.02 -7.93 -7.66
C ALA A 127 10.24 -7.29 -8.36
N ALA A 128 10.12 -6.04 -8.82
CA ALA A 128 11.23 -5.30 -9.41
C ALA A 128 12.29 -4.95 -8.37
N LEU A 129 11.87 -4.48 -7.19
CA LEU A 129 12.75 -4.13 -6.08
C LEU A 129 13.59 -5.33 -5.65
N LEU A 130 12.96 -6.46 -5.37
CA LEU A 130 13.64 -7.69 -4.98
C LEU A 130 14.64 -8.15 -6.07
N ARG A 131 14.22 -8.17 -7.32
CA ARG A 131 15.04 -8.65 -8.44
C ARG A 131 16.27 -7.75 -8.67
N LEU A 132 16.07 -6.43 -8.75
CA LEU A 132 17.15 -5.51 -9.11
C LEU A 132 18.13 -5.27 -7.95
N THR A 133 17.66 -5.38 -6.69
CA THR A 133 18.55 -5.24 -5.52
C THR A 133 19.30 -6.54 -5.18
N ASN A 134 18.73 -7.72 -5.47
CA ASN A 134 19.44 -8.99 -5.30
C ASN A 134 20.51 -9.24 -6.36
N ALA A 135 20.46 -8.55 -7.50
CA ALA A 135 21.48 -8.62 -8.54
C ALA A 135 22.78 -7.86 -8.17
N THR A 136 22.80 -7.14 -7.04
CA THR A 136 23.91 -6.28 -6.61
C THR A 136 24.23 -6.46 -5.13
N THR A 137 25.41 -5.98 -4.73
CA THR A 137 25.79 -5.95 -3.33
C THR A 137 25.31 -4.69 -2.59
N ARG A 138 24.90 -3.61 -3.31
CA ARG A 138 24.46 -2.34 -2.71
C ARG A 138 23.55 -1.54 -3.67
N PRO A 139 22.43 -0.97 -3.20
CA PRO A 139 21.80 -1.31 -1.93
C PRO A 139 21.18 -2.71 -1.94
N ARG A 140 21.24 -3.43 -0.83
CA ARG A 140 20.55 -4.71 -0.65
C ARG A 140 19.05 -4.47 -0.48
N TYR A 141 18.22 -5.47 -0.78
CA TYR A 141 16.76 -5.39 -0.65
C TYR A 141 16.28 -4.81 0.68
N GLY A 142 16.85 -5.27 1.82
CA GLY A 142 16.44 -4.77 3.13
C GLY A 142 16.68 -3.26 3.31
N VAL A 143 17.80 -2.71 2.78
CA VAL A 143 18.07 -1.26 2.83
C VAL A 143 17.09 -0.51 1.94
N ALA A 144 16.90 -0.97 0.70
CA ALA A 144 15.97 -0.34 -0.24
C ALA A 144 14.52 -0.35 0.31
N ARG A 145 14.10 -1.47 0.91
CA ARG A 145 12.78 -1.60 1.53
C ARG A 145 12.64 -0.73 2.78
N GLY A 146 13.68 -0.61 3.58
CA GLY A 146 13.75 0.28 4.75
C GLY A 146 13.60 1.76 4.34
N LEU A 147 14.32 2.20 3.29
CA LEU A 147 14.18 3.56 2.74
C LEU A 147 12.76 3.82 2.22
N ALA A 148 12.16 2.85 1.56
CA ALA A 148 10.76 2.95 1.12
C ALA A 148 9.79 3.08 2.30
N SER A 149 10.02 2.38 3.42
CA SER A 149 9.22 2.54 4.65
C SER A 149 9.39 3.92 5.29
N LEU A 150 10.60 4.48 5.29
CA LEU A 150 10.83 5.86 5.73
C LEU A 150 10.11 6.87 4.82
N ALA A 151 10.12 6.63 3.51
CA ALA A 151 9.38 7.47 2.56
C ALA A 151 7.86 7.41 2.79
N PHE A 152 7.31 6.24 3.16
CA PHE A 152 5.91 6.10 3.57
C PHE A 152 5.60 6.96 4.80
N VAL A 153 6.41 6.87 5.85
CA VAL A 153 6.25 7.68 7.07
C VAL A 153 6.35 9.17 6.75
N ALA A 154 7.35 9.56 5.94
CA ALA A 154 7.54 10.95 5.52
C ALA A 154 6.34 11.46 4.69
N GLY A 155 5.77 10.66 3.79
CA GLY A 155 4.57 10.99 3.02
C GLY A 155 3.34 11.16 3.91
N ASN A 156 3.19 10.27 4.88
CA ASN A 156 2.07 10.29 5.82
C ASN A 156 2.08 11.55 6.70
N ILE A 157 3.20 11.83 7.36
CA ILE A 157 3.36 13.01 8.25
C ILE A 157 3.42 14.29 7.44
N GLY A 158 4.20 14.30 6.35
CA GLY A 158 4.40 15.48 5.52
C GLY A 158 3.10 16.01 4.93
N VAL A 159 2.22 15.12 4.44
CA VAL A 159 0.91 15.52 3.94
C VAL A 159 0.02 16.06 5.07
N GLY A 160 0.07 15.47 6.26
CA GLY A 160 -0.64 16.02 7.43
C GLY A 160 -0.23 17.47 7.73
N ILE A 161 1.08 17.76 7.73
CA ILE A 161 1.60 19.12 7.89
C ILE A 161 1.13 20.04 6.75
N LEU A 162 1.18 19.58 5.51
CA LEU A 162 0.74 20.36 4.36
C LEU A 162 -0.77 20.66 4.41
N ILE A 163 -1.59 19.74 4.90
CA ILE A 163 -3.03 19.97 5.09
C ILE A 163 -3.27 21.10 6.09
N ASP A 164 -2.55 21.12 7.21
CA ASP A 164 -2.70 22.15 8.23
C ASP A 164 -2.35 23.57 7.69
N HIS A 165 -1.46 23.68 6.68
CA HIS A 165 -1.05 24.96 6.09
C HIS A 165 -1.83 25.33 4.83
N TYR A 166 -2.17 24.36 3.96
CA TYR A 166 -2.71 24.59 2.61
C TYR A 166 -4.09 23.94 2.39
N GLY A 167 -4.63 23.26 3.41
CA GLY A 167 -5.90 22.54 3.29
C GLY A 167 -5.80 21.23 2.52
N ASN A 168 -6.95 20.58 2.35
CA ASN A 168 -7.05 19.20 1.84
C ASN A 168 -6.58 19.02 0.39
N TRP A 169 -6.45 20.10 -0.41
CA TRP A 169 -5.86 20.02 -1.75
C TRP A 169 -4.38 19.62 -1.77
N ALA A 170 -3.68 19.78 -0.64
CA ALA A 170 -2.32 19.30 -0.47
C ALA A 170 -2.19 17.79 -0.74
N VAL A 171 -3.21 17.00 -0.41
CA VAL A 171 -3.26 15.55 -0.69
C VAL A 171 -3.18 15.28 -2.18
N TRP A 172 -4.02 15.97 -2.97
CA TRP A 172 -4.07 15.80 -4.41
C TRP A 172 -2.75 16.22 -5.08
N VAL A 173 -2.20 17.37 -4.68
CA VAL A 173 -0.91 17.85 -5.20
C VAL A 173 0.22 16.88 -4.88
N TRP A 174 0.30 16.41 -3.63
CA TRP A 174 1.31 15.43 -3.22
C TRP A 174 1.24 14.14 -4.03
N LEU A 175 0.03 13.58 -4.18
CA LEU A 175 -0.17 12.37 -4.97
C LEU A 175 0.18 12.60 -6.44
N ALA A 176 -0.21 13.74 -7.03
CA ALA A 176 0.13 14.06 -8.41
C ALA A 176 1.64 14.15 -8.62
N LEU A 177 2.36 14.85 -7.75
CA LEU A 177 3.82 15.01 -7.84
C LEU A 177 4.56 13.68 -7.65
N THR A 178 4.17 12.90 -6.64
CA THR A 178 4.84 11.62 -6.34
C THR A 178 4.55 10.56 -7.40
N ILE A 179 3.33 10.49 -7.95
CA ILE A 179 2.98 9.56 -9.03
C ILE A 179 3.64 9.99 -10.35
N TRP A 180 3.72 11.30 -10.63
CA TRP A 180 4.47 11.79 -11.78
C TRP A 180 5.95 11.44 -11.68
N GLY A 181 6.57 11.67 -10.51
CA GLY A 181 7.93 11.25 -10.22
C GLY A 181 8.14 9.74 -10.35
N LEU A 182 7.17 8.94 -9.89
CA LEU A 182 7.16 7.48 -10.05
C LEU A 182 7.19 7.08 -11.52
N ILE A 183 6.35 7.70 -12.37
CA ILE A 183 6.33 7.44 -13.82
C ILE A 183 7.70 7.79 -14.41
N ALA A 184 8.20 9.00 -14.14
CA ALA A 184 9.49 9.46 -14.64
C ALA A 184 10.65 8.55 -14.20
N ALA A 185 10.72 8.20 -12.92
CA ALA A 185 11.75 7.31 -12.40
C ALA A 185 11.65 5.88 -12.98
N THR A 186 10.43 5.37 -13.21
CA THR A 186 10.21 4.05 -13.80
C THR A 186 10.72 3.99 -15.24
N THR A 187 10.63 5.07 -16.01
CA THR A 187 11.22 5.10 -17.38
C THR A 187 12.73 4.96 -17.38
N ALA A 188 13.39 5.37 -16.29
CA ALA A 188 14.85 5.26 -16.11
C ALA A 188 15.32 3.87 -15.63
N LEU A 189 14.42 2.95 -15.28
CA LEU A 189 14.78 1.55 -14.99
C LEU A 189 15.32 0.85 -16.25
N PRO A 190 16.17 -0.19 -16.10
CA PRO A 190 16.60 -0.98 -17.24
C PRO A 190 15.39 -1.68 -17.91
N ALA A 191 15.36 -1.64 -19.24
CA ALA A 191 14.40 -2.40 -20.03
C ALA A 191 14.80 -3.87 -20.01
N GLU A 192 14.09 -4.68 -19.26
CA GLU A 192 14.34 -6.11 -19.16
C GLU A 192 13.26 -6.91 -19.89
N PRO A 193 13.66 -7.88 -20.74
CA PRO A 193 12.71 -8.73 -21.40
C PRO A 193 11.98 -9.64 -20.39
N VAL A 194 10.68 -9.79 -20.56
CA VAL A 194 9.90 -10.80 -19.84
C VAL A 194 10.22 -12.16 -20.47
N ARG A 195 10.79 -13.09 -19.70
CA ARG A 195 10.83 -14.50 -20.09
C ARG A 195 9.40 -15.02 -20.01
N ARG A 196 8.85 -15.47 -21.14
CA ARG A 196 7.51 -16.11 -21.16
C ARG A 196 7.53 -17.29 -20.18
N ALA A 197 6.68 -17.21 -19.16
CA ALA A 197 6.38 -18.39 -18.36
C ALA A 197 5.61 -19.36 -19.26
N VAL A 198 6.20 -20.51 -19.54
CA VAL A 198 5.57 -21.53 -20.37
C VAL A 198 4.40 -22.12 -19.61
N GLY A 199 3.18 -21.96 -20.13
CA GLY A 199 2.05 -22.79 -19.74
C GLY A 199 1.36 -22.48 -18.40
N VAL A 200 1.36 -21.21 -17.94
CA VAL A 200 0.58 -20.87 -16.74
C VAL A 200 -0.91 -20.91 -17.04
N ASN A 201 -1.57 -21.96 -16.57
CA ASN A 201 -3.02 -22.06 -16.63
C ASN A 201 -3.64 -21.34 -15.42
N TYR A 202 -4.09 -20.09 -15.62
CA TYR A 202 -4.68 -19.26 -14.55
C TYR A 202 -5.98 -19.84 -14.00
N SER A 203 -6.80 -20.49 -14.83
CA SER A 203 -8.03 -21.13 -14.37
C SER A 203 -7.74 -22.31 -13.45
N ALA A 204 -6.73 -23.12 -13.76
CA ALA A 204 -6.27 -24.20 -12.91
C ALA A 204 -5.70 -23.69 -11.57
N ARG A 205 -4.95 -22.57 -11.58
CA ARG A 205 -4.45 -21.95 -10.33
C ARG A 205 -5.59 -21.41 -9.47
N LEU A 206 -6.56 -20.74 -10.09
CA LEU A 206 -7.73 -20.22 -9.38
C LEU A 206 -8.56 -21.37 -8.79
N SER A 207 -8.85 -22.42 -9.57
CA SER A 207 -9.61 -23.58 -9.09
C SER A 207 -8.88 -24.32 -7.97
N SER A 208 -7.54 -24.45 -8.04
CA SER A 208 -6.74 -25.04 -6.97
C SER A 208 -6.77 -24.18 -5.68
N GLY A 209 -6.66 -22.85 -5.82
CA GLY A 209 -6.78 -21.93 -4.68
C GLY A 209 -8.17 -22.01 -4.02
N LEU A 210 -9.24 -22.04 -4.81
CA LEU A 210 -10.60 -22.21 -4.29
C LEU A 210 -10.82 -23.59 -3.65
N ALA A 211 -10.18 -24.64 -4.18
CA ALA A 211 -10.25 -25.98 -3.60
C ALA A 211 -9.61 -26.02 -2.21
N MET A 212 -8.59 -25.21 -1.90
CA MET A 212 -7.98 -25.10 -0.58
C MET A 212 -8.98 -24.60 0.48
N LEU A 213 -9.98 -23.80 0.12
CA LEU A 213 -11.02 -23.35 1.04
C LEU A 213 -11.91 -24.50 1.55
N ARG A 214 -11.84 -25.68 0.94
CA ARG A 214 -12.50 -26.90 1.44
C ARG A 214 -11.75 -27.57 2.59
N VAL A 215 -10.49 -27.18 2.82
CA VAL A 215 -9.70 -27.62 3.97
C VAL A 215 -10.06 -26.75 5.16
N PRO A 216 -10.66 -27.30 6.24
CA PRO A 216 -11.20 -26.49 7.35
C PRO A 216 -10.16 -25.59 8.00
N ASP A 217 -8.95 -26.07 8.22
CA ASP A 217 -7.87 -25.30 8.85
C ASP A 217 -7.45 -24.11 7.98
N PHE A 218 -7.37 -24.31 6.67
CA PHE A 218 -7.06 -23.23 5.72
C PHE A 218 -8.20 -22.22 5.64
N ALA A 219 -9.45 -22.66 5.60
CA ALA A 219 -10.61 -21.78 5.60
C ALA A 219 -10.66 -20.94 6.89
N LEU A 220 -10.41 -21.55 8.05
CA LEU A 220 -10.36 -20.87 9.34
C LEU A 220 -9.22 -19.84 9.40
N LEU A 221 -8.04 -20.19 8.86
CA LEU A 221 -6.90 -19.29 8.74
C LEU A 221 -7.26 -18.05 7.90
N ILE A 222 -7.79 -18.25 6.70
CA ILE A 222 -8.17 -17.16 5.78
C ILE A 222 -9.27 -16.30 6.38
N PHE A 223 -10.29 -16.91 6.98
CA PHE A 223 -11.39 -16.19 7.62
C PHE A 223 -10.91 -15.36 8.82
N GLY A 224 -10.11 -15.95 9.73
CA GLY A 224 -9.57 -15.27 10.89
C GLY A 224 -8.67 -14.09 10.52
N CYS A 225 -7.74 -14.31 9.59
CA CYS A 225 -6.91 -13.22 9.04
C CYS A 225 -7.77 -12.15 8.36
N GLY A 226 -8.76 -12.57 7.58
CA GLY A 226 -9.66 -11.67 6.85
C GLY A 226 -10.43 -10.75 7.79
N LEU A 227 -10.95 -11.26 8.90
CA LEU A 227 -11.66 -10.45 9.91
C LEU A 227 -10.74 -9.40 10.55
N ILE A 228 -9.53 -9.80 10.96
CA ILE A 228 -8.57 -8.87 11.57
C ILE A 228 -8.17 -7.78 10.56
N GLN A 229 -7.91 -8.14 9.31
CA GLN A 229 -7.55 -7.19 8.26
C GLN A 229 -8.72 -6.30 7.84
N ALA A 230 -9.96 -6.79 7.86
CA ALA A 230 -11.15 -5.99 7.59
C ALA A 230 -11.32 -4.88 8.64
N ALA A 231 -11.05 -5.17 9.92
CA ALA A 231 -11.06 -4.16 10.97
C ALA A 231 -9.98 -3.07 10.74
N HIS A 232 -8.80 -3.45 10.22
CA HIS A 232 -7.77 -2.48 9.85
C HIS A 232 -8.20 -1.59 8.68
N GLN A 233 -8.98 -2.09 7.72
CA GLN A 233 -9.49 -1.26 6.62
C GLN A 233 -10.36 -0.11 7.11
N TYR A 234 -11.23 -0.35 8.11
CA TYR A 234 -12.02 0.71 8.72
C TYR A 234 -11.13 1.80 9.32
N TYR A 235 -10.09 1.41 10.05
CA TYR A 235 -9.11 2.30 10.64
C TYR A 235 -8.35 3.13 9.58
N TYR A 236 -7.90 2.50 8.49
CA TYR A 236 -7.18 3.19 7.42
C TYR A 236 -8.04 4.22 6.68
N ILE A 237 -9.32 3.94 6.52
CA ILE A 237 -10.24 4.77 5.75
C ILE A 237 -10.81 5.92 6.60
N PHE A 238 -11.25 5.62 7.81
CA PHE A 238 -12.02 6.54 8.64
C PHE A 238 -11.29 7.02 9.90
N GLY A 239 -10.30 6.28 10.39
CA GLY A 239 -9.67 6.54 11.67
C GLY A 239 -9.16 7.96 11.82
N THR A 240 -8.43 8.47 10.84
CA THR A 240 -7.89 9.84 10.86
C THR A 240 -9.00 10.89 10.98
N LYS A 241 -10.06 10.77 10.19
CA LYS A 241 -11.18 11.72 10.22
C LYS A 241 -11.92 11.69 11.56
N LEU A 242 -12.12 10.49 12.09
CA LEU A 242 -12.76 10.31 13.39
C LEU A 242 -11.92 10.89 14.52
N TRP A 243 -10.60 10.67 14.52
CA TRP A 243 -9.71 11.24 15.54
C TRP A 243 -9.70 12.75 15.54
N ILE A 244 -9.57 13.35 14.34
CA ILE A 244 -9.61 14.82 14.21
C ILE A 244 -10.96 15.36 14.71
N ALA A 245 -12.07 14.71 14.35
CA ALA A 245 -13.40 15.12 14.78
C ALA A 245 -13.62 14.97 16.31
N ALA A 246 -13.13 13.88 16.91
CA ALA A 246 -13.31 13.59 18.33
C ALA A 246 -12.40 14.43 19.26
N THR A 247 -11.17 14.74 18.83
CA THR A 247 -10.16 15.36 19.69
C THR A 247 -9.78 16.78 19.32
N GLY A 248 -10.16 17.26 18.11
CA GLY A 248 -9.71 18.56 17.59
C GLY A 248 -8.24 18.62 17.25
N MET A 249 -7.54 17.47 17.15
CA MET A 249 -6.10 17.44 16.83
C MET A 249 -5.84 17.96 15.42
N SER A 250 -4.60 18.46 15.17
CA SER A 250 -4.15 18.84 13.84
C SER A 250 -3.95 17.61 12.93
N SER A 251 -3.95 17.84 11.61
CA SER A 251 -3.67 16.78 10.63
C SER A 251 -2.22 16.26 10.80
N ALA A 252 -1.28 17.13 11.13
CA ALA A 252 0.09 16.71 11.44
C ALA A 252 0.13 15.72 12.61
N MET A 253 -0.61 15.96 13.70
CA MET A 253 -0.69 15.05 14.84
C MET A 253 -1.32 13.71 14.45
N ALA A 254 -2.39 13.72 13.66
CA ALA A 254 -3.02 12.50 13.16
C ALA A 254 -2.06 11.69 12.26
N GLY A 255 -1.24 12.37 11.43
CA GLY A 255 -0.17 11.76 10.65
C GLY A 255 0.89 11.09 11.54
N TRP A 256 1.33 11.74 12.59
CA TRP A 256 2.27 11.18 13.57
C TRP A 256 1.71 9.95 14.28
N LEU A 257 0.47 10.00 14.72
CA LEU A 257 -0.18 8.86 15.37
C LEU A 257 -0.27 7.65 14.45
N PHE A 258 -0.61 7.87 13.18
CA PHE A 258 -0.66 6.80 12.20
C PHE A 258 0.74 6.21 11.95
N ALA A 259 1.75 7.07 11.75
CA ALA A 259 3.13 6.67 11.55
C ALA A 259 3.69 5.87 12.74
N LEU A 260 3.30 6.21 13.98
CA LEU A 260 3.70 5.49 15.18
C LEU A 260 3.31 4.00 15.13
N GLY A 261 2.13 3.68 14.61
CA GLY A 261 1.70 2.29 14.41
C GLY A 261 2.62 1.53 13.44
N VAL A 262 2.97 2.15 12.33
CA VAL A 262 3.88 1.56 11.33
C VAL A 262 5.30 1.42 11.86
N ILE A 263 5.78 2.40 12.63
CA ILE A 263 7.10 2.35 13.28
C ILE A 263 7.14 1.22 14.32
N ALA A 264 6.08 1.07 15.12
CA ALA A 264 5.98 -0.01 16.09
C ALA A 264 5.98 -1.40 15.43
N GLU A 265 5.25 -1.55 14.30
CA GLU A 265 5.25 -2.77 13.49
C GLU A 265 6.64 -3.10 12.98
N ALA A 266 7.30 -2.13 12.33
CA ALA A 266 8.65 -2.31 11.80
C ALA A 266 9.64 -2.65 12.93
N GLY A 267 9.55 -1.97 14.07
CA GLY A 267 10.36 -2.25 15.25
C GLY A 267 10.15 -3.67 15.77
N LEU A 268 8.90 -4.12 15.88
CA LEU A 268 8.59 -5.49 16.31
C LEU A 268 9.23 -6.53 15.37
N LEU A 269 9.06 -6.35 14.06
CA LEU A 269 9.59 -7.30 13.07
C LEU A 269 11.12 -7.25 12.97
N MET A 270 11.75 -6.08 13.12
CA MET A 270 13.21 -5.96 13.03
C MET A 270 13.93 -6.47 14.28
N VAL A 271 13.39 -6.17 15.47
CA VAL A 271 14.05 -6.47 16.75
C VAL A 271 13.71 -7.86 17.25
N PHE A 272 12.47 -8.28 17.08
CA PHE A 272 11.95 -9.51 17.70
C PHE A 272 11.69 -10.66 16.70
N ALA A 273 12.05 -10.53 15.42
CA ALA A 273 11.79 -11.56 14.39
C ALA A 273 12.25 -12.96 14.85
N THR A 274 13.50 -13.08 15.26
CA THR A 274 14.09 -14.37 15.70
C THR A 274 13.47 -14.92 16.99
N TRP A 275 13.02 -14.04 17.88
CA TRP A 275 12.32 -14.43 19.09
C TRP A 275 10.91 -14.93 18.77
N LEU A 276 10.20 -14.26 17.84
CA LEU A 276 8.87 -14.64 17.37
C LEU A 276 8.87 -15.98 16.62
N GLU A 277 10.01 -16.39 16.05
CA GLU A 277 10.16 -17.70 15.39
C GLU A 277 9.95 -18.89 16.33
N ARG A 278 10.10 -18.72 17.64
CA ARG A 278 9.92 -19.76 18.65
C ARG A 278 8.45 -20.12 18.87
N TYR A 279 7.53 -19.25 18.47
CA TYR A 279 6.10 -19.45 18.68
C TYR A 279 5.43 -20.14 17.49
N ARG A 280 4.41 -20.94 17.77
CA ARG A 280 3.58 -21.57 16.75
C ARG A 280 2.79 -20.50 15.97
N PRO A 281 2.55 -20.69 14.68
CA PRO A 281 1.75 -19.77 13.87
C PRO A 281 0.40 -19.40 14.51
N ALA A 282 -0.34 -20.40 14.98
CA ALA A 282 -1.61 -20.19 15.66
C ALA A 282 -1.50 -19.31 16.92
N THR A 283 -0.42 -19.45 17.71
CA THR A 283 -0.18 -18.60 18.89
C THR A 283 0.00 -17.14 18.50
N LEU A 284 0.76 -16.87 17.43
CA LEU A 284 0.96 -15.52 16.92
C LEU A 284 -0.35 -14.91 16.41
N MET A 285 -1.16 -15.69 15.71
CA MET A 285 -2.47 -15.25 15.22
C MET A 285 -3.45 -14.95 16.37
N ILE A 286 -3.50 -15.82 17.39
CA ILE A 286 -4.34 -15.60 18.57
C ILE A 286 -3.89 -14.33 19.29
N ALA A 287 -2.59 -14.16 19.52
CA ALA A 287 -2.04 -12.94 20.14
C ALA A 287 -2.37 -11.68 19.32
N GLY A 288 -2.26 -11.77 17.99
CA GLY A 288 -2.66 -10.70 17.06
C GLY A 288 -4.16 -10.39 17.16
N GLY A 289 -5.01 -11.42 17.20
CA GLY A 289 -6.47 -11.29 17.36
C GLY A 289 -6.86 -10.66 18.70
N VAL A 290 -6.24 -11.07 19.81
CA VAL A 290 -6.44 -10.47 21.13
C VAL A 290 -5.98 -9.01 21.12
N GLY A 291 -4.82 -8.71 20.53
CA GLY A 291 -4.33 -7.34 20.35
C GLY A 291 -5.29 -6.48 19.52
N ALA A 292 -5.87 -7.02 18.45
CA ALA A 292 -6.88 -6.35 17.65
C ALA A 292 -8.15 -6.08 18.46
N LEU A 293 -8.66 -7.08 19.17
CA LEU A 293 -9.87 -6.95 19.99
C LEU A 293 -9.71 -5.84 21.04
N LEU A 294 -8.62 -5.87 21.79
CA LEU A 294 -8.30 -4.86 22.80
C LEU A 294 -8.19 -3.46 22.16
N ARG A 295 -7.45 -3.35 21.07
CA ARG A 295 -7.25 -2.09 20.34
C ARG A 295 -8.58 -1.48 19.91
N TRP A 296 -9.41 -2.25 19.20
CA TRP A 296 -10.65 -1.71 18.63
C TRP A 296 -11.70 -1.42 19.70
N THR A 297 -11.78 -2.24 20.76
CA THR A 297 -12.69 -1.97 21.89
C THR A 297 -12.34 -0.66 22.60
N LEU A 298 -11.05 -0.41 22.83
CA LEU A 298 -10.62 0.84 23.48
C LEU A 298 -10.73 2.04 22.52
N MET A 299 -10.46 1.87 21.21
CA MET A 299 -10.64 2.92 20.22
C MET A 299 -12.12 3.35 20.07
N ALA A 300 -13.07 2.43 20.26
CA ALA A 300 -14.49 2.73 20.20
C ALA A 300 -15.00 3.62 21.35
N GLN A 301 -14.16 3.89 22.35
CA GLN A 301 -14.48 4.78 23.48
C GLN A 301 -14.08 6.25 23.23
N ASP A 302 -13.74 6.62 22.00
CA ASP A 302 -13.25 7.95 21.61
C ASP A 302 -12.12 8.46 22.54
N PRO A 303 -11.03 7.70 22.67
CA PRO A 303 -9.97 8.01 23.62
C PRO A 303 -9.21 9.30 23.26
N GLY A 304 -8.75 10.00 24.27
CA GLY A 304 -7.87 11.17 24.08
C GLY A 304 -6.52 10.80 23.47
N ILE A 305 -5.78 11.80 22.99
CA ILE A 305 -4.51 11.66 22.24
C ILE A 305 -3.49 10.73 22.94
N PRO A 306 -3.25 10.80 24.27
CA PRO A 306 -2.27 9.92 24.91
C PRO A 306 -2.64 8.44 24.81
N LEU A 307 -3.91 8.10 25.00
CA LEU A 307 -4.37 6.72 24.88
C LEU A 307 -4.39 6.28 23.41
N LEU A 308 -4.75 7.15 22.47
CA LEU A 308 -4.62 6.88 21.04
C LEU A 308 -3.19 6.51 20.66
N ALA A 309 -2.18 7.23 21.19
CA ALA A 309 -0.77 6.93 20.93
C ALA A 309 -0.38 5.54 21.44
N LEU A 310 -0.81 5.16 22.65
CA LEU A 310 -0.58 3.80 23.18
C LEU A 310 -1.27 2.74 22.32
N LEU A 311 -2.50 3.00 21.86
CA LEU A 311 -3.24 2.08 21.00
C LEU A 311 -2.61 1.92 19.61
N GLN A 312 -1.81 2.92 19.14
CA GLN A 312 -1.02 2.74 17.91
C GLN A 312 0.08 1.69 18.08
N LEU A 313 0.67 1.55 19.26
CA LEU A 313 1.66 0.49 19.51
C LEU A 313 1.05 -0.91 19.38
N LEU A 314 -0.23 -1.08 19.71
CA LEU A 314 -0.97 -2.33 19.49
C LEU A 314 -1.17 -2.67 18.00
N HIS A 315 -0.89 -1.73 17.09
CA HIS A 315 -0.85 -2.04 15.65
C HIS A 315 0.17 -3.13 15.33
N ALA A 316 1.33 -3.07 15.96
CA ALA A 316 2.36 -4.10 15.84
C ALA A 316 1.83 -5.49 16.24
N ALA A 317 1.05 -5.59 17.31
CA ALA A 317 0.44 -6.84 17.71
C ALA A 317 -0.67 -7.28 16.74
N SER A 318 -1.64 -6.41 16.47
CA SER A 318 -2.82 -6.75 15.67
C SER A 318 -2.50 -7.02 14.20
N PHE A 319 -1.51 -6.33 13.62
CA PHE A 319 -1.14 -6.50 12.22
C PHE A 319 0.05 -7.45 12.05
N ALA A 320 1.21 -7.15 12.67
CA ALA A 320 2.44 -7.88 12.39
C ALA A 320 2.41 -9.32 12.91
N LEU A 321 1.87 -9.59 14.13
CA LEU A 321 1.77 -10.96 14.62
C LEU A 321 0.79 -11.79 13.80
N THR A 322 -0.35 -11.20 13.41
CA THR A 322 -1.32 -11.89 12.54
C THR A 322 -0.69 -12.21 11.19
N PHE A 323 -0.02 -11.23 10.57
CA PHE A 323 0.66 -11.41 9.28
C PHE A 323 1.75 -12.49 9.37
N LEU A 324 2.60 -12.42 10.39
CA LEU A 324 3.68 -13.39 10.58
C LEU A 324 3.15 -14.81 10.85
N GLY A 325 2.07 -14.93 11.63
CA GLY A 325 1.40 -16.21 11.87
C GLY A 325 0.75 -16.79 10.61
N ALA A 326 0.16 -15.94 9.77
CA ALA A 326 -0.48 -16.36 8.52
C ALA A 326 0.51 -16.79 7.42
N MET A 327 1.73 -16.25 7.43
CA MET A 327 2.76 -16.52 6.42
C MET A 327 3.59 -17.78 6.72
N ARG A 328 3.41 -18.40 7.87
CA ARG A 328 4.09 -19.63 8.31
C ARG A 328 3.18 -20.84 8.29
#